data_5902de00abbcee1cb535bf9ab1dcb750
#
_entry.id   5902de00abbcee1cb535bf9ab1dcb750
#
_cell.length_a   1.000
_cell.length_b   1.000
_cell.length_c   1.000
_cell.angle_alpha   90.00
_cell.angle_beta   90.00
_cell.angle_gamma   90.00
#
_symmetry.space_group_name_H-M   'P 1'
#
loop_
_entity.id
_entity.type
_entity.pdbx_description
1 polymer ?
#
loop_
_entity_poly.entity_id
_entity_poly.type
_entity_poly.pdbx_seq_one_letter_code
_entity_poly.pdbx_strand_id
1 'polypeptide(L)'
;YSVGQMLILSGLFSYTVYALGSRLAGIFRMACLLLYACMPYHAVSSFTATKDILFSGLFLILVLKSYELAMDTDTFFSSKKKIMQYIVIVFLSCCFRNTGIYVFLCMIPFLMFLGRRYWKRALLLVMVPVLLWGVYTGPFYQALDIEKGSSGEILSVPMQQISRAILEEGDKLDEELKEEAEIYIPGYASYAPRVADPVKDTFNNQAFEEDPVGFVSLWAKIGLSCPASYVKAFLELNLGFWWPAMDFPDPGTYLAFIPYRNADTEQVGEIPGETVYIERQSLLPALEGFYQEYT
;
A
#
# COMPACT_ATOMS: atom_id res chain seq x y z
N TYR A 1 19.46 6.98 3.43
CA TYR A 1 18.03 6.72 3.44
C TYR A 1 17.62 5.87 4.65
N SER A 2 18.13 4.63 4.82
CA SER A 2 17.72 3.67 5.87
C SER A 2 17.83 4.22 7.29
N VAL A 3 18.93 4.88 7.65
CA VAL A 3 19.08 5.51 8.98
C VAL A 3 18.00 6.56 9.24
N GLY A 4 17.69 7.40 8.25
CA GLY A 4 16.61 8.37 8.36
C GLY A 4 15.25 7.72 8.53
N GLN A 5 14.97 6.65 7.78
CA GLN A 5 13.74 5.85 7.90
C GLN A 5 13.61 5.20 9.28
N MET A 6 14.68 4.58 9.80
CA MET A 6 14.72 4.00 11.15
C MET A 6 14.39 5.04 12.23
N LEU A 7 14.96 6.24 12.16
CA LEU A 7 14.71 7.31 13.12
C LEU A 7 13.25 7.80 13.04
N ILE A 8 12.71 7.96 11.84
CA ILE A 8 11.31 8.36 11.63
C ILE A 8 10.37 7.29 12.21
N LEU A 9 10.56 6.02 11.87
CA LEU A 9 9.71 4.93 12.37
C LEU A 9 9.80 4.79 13.88
N SER A 10 11.00 4.87 14.47
CA SER A 10 11.17 4.86 15.93
C SER A 10 10.42 6.00 16.58
N GLY A 11 10.44 7.18 15.98
CA GLY A 11 9.65 8.34 16.43
C GLY A 11 8.15 8.10 16.33
N LEU A 12 7.65 7.51 15.22
CA LEU A 12 6.24 7.20 15.02
C LEU A 12 5.75 6.14 16.00
N PHE A 13 6.50 5.07 16.23
CA PHE A 13 6.17 4.04 17.22
C PHE A 13 6.19 4.58 18.65
N SER A 14 7.22 5.38 19.00
CA SER A 14 7.28 6.04 20.31
C SER A 14 6.09 6.97 20.53
N TYR A 15 5.72 7.74 19.51
CA TYR A 15 4.52 8.58 19.56
C TYR A 15 3.24 7.76 19.75
N THR A 16 3.14 6.60 19.11
CA THR A 16 1.98 5.69 19.27
C THR A 16 1.83 5.25 20.72
N VAL A 17 2.93 4.77 21.34
CA VAL A 17 2.94 4.35 22.75
C VAL A 17 2.60 5.51 23.68
N TYR A 18 3.11 6.71 23.38
CA TYR A 18 2.80 7.93 24.11
C TYR A 18 1.30 8.32 24.00
N ALA A 19 0.76 8.35 22.78
CA ALA A 19 -0.62 8.73 22.49
C ALA A 19 -1.63 7.80 23.17
N LEU A 20 -1.31 6.51 23.27
CA LEU A 20 -2.11 5.52 23.98
C LEU A 20 -2.00 5.64 25.51
N GLY A 21 -1.01 6.38 26.00
CA GLY A 21 -0.62 6.41 27.39
C GLY A 21 -1.66 6.91 28.39
N SER A 22 -2.54 7.79 27.97
CA SER A 22 -3.63 8.31 28.80
C SER A 22 -4.90 7.45 28.75
N ARG A 23 -4.96 6.46 27.88
CA ARG A 23 -6.16 5.68 27.58
C ARG A 23 -6.04 4.19 27.88
N LEU A 24 -4.81 3.66 27.93
CA LEU A 24 -4.53 2.27 28.21
C LEU A 24 -3.79 2.08 29.53
N ALA A 25 -4.12 1.00 30.23
CA ALA A 25 -3.36 0.58 31.42
C ALA A 25 -1.88 0.35 31.07
N GLY A 26 -0.99 0.58 32.05
CA GLY A 26 0.46 0.51 31.86
C GLY A 26 0.96 -0.82 31.24
N ILE A 27 0.30 -1.94 31.56
CA ILE A 27 0.63 -3.24 31.02
C ILE A 27 0.44 -3.31 29.49
N PHE A 28 -0.63 -2.74 28.96
CA PHE A 28 -0.87 -2.73 27.50
C PHE A 28 0.10 -1.80 26.77
N ARG A 29 0.49 -0.69 27.41
CA ARG A 29 1.55 0.20 26.87
C ARG A 29 2.89 -0.51 26.81
N MET A 30 3.23 -1.26 27.86
CA MET A 30 4.45 -2.06 27.89
C MET A 30 4.41 -3.15 26.83
N ALA A 31 3.28 -3.83 26.65
CA ALA A 31 3.10 -4.82 25.60
C ALA A 31 3.28 -4.21 24.19
N CYS A 32 2.69 -3.03 23.92
CA CYS A 32 2.92 -2.32 22.65
C CYS A 32 4.38 -1.92 22.46
N LEU A 33 5.05 -1.44 23.50
CA LEU A 33 6.46 -1.08 23.44
C LEU A 33 7.33 -2.32 23.11
N LEU A 34 7.09 -3.43 23.79
CA LEU A 34 7.81 -4.68 23.56
C LEU A 34 7.53 -5.23 22.16
N LEU A 35 6.29 -5.16 21.68
CA LEU A 35 5.94 -5.55 20.31
C LEU A 35 6.77 -4.77 19.29
N TYR A 36 6.79 -3.44 19.40
CA TYR A 36 7.54 -2.61 18.45
C TYR A 36 9.06 -2.78 18.57
N ALA A 37 9.58 -3.01 19.78
CA ALA A 37 11.01 -3.13 20.01
C ALA A 37 11.58 -4.52 19.70
N CYS A 38 10.81 -5.58 19.95
CA CYS A 38 11.30 -6.95 19.93
C CYS A 38 10.84 -7.75 18.70
N MET A 39 9.84 -7.25 17.94
CA MET A 39 9.38 -7.97 16.75
C MET A 39 10.39 -7.83 15.62
N PRO A 40 11.01 -8.91 15.13
CA PRO A 40 12.05 -8.87 14.10
C PRO A 40 11.59 -8.18 12.81
N TYR A 41 10.32 -8.36 12.44
CA TYR A 41 9.69 -7.72 11.28
C TYR A 41 9.88 -6.20 11.28
N HIS A 42 9.69 -5.53 12.42
CA HIS A 42 9.85 -4.07 12.49
C HIS A 42 11.31 -3.65 12.34
N ALA A 43 12.23 -4.43 12.88
CA ALA A 43 13.67 -4.17 12.73
C ALA A 43 14.07 -4.28 11.26
N VAL A 44 13.73 -5.38 10.59
CA VAL A 44 14.06 -5.62 9.18
C VAL A 44 13.39 -4.58 8.27
N SER A 45 12.09 -4.35 8.45
CA SER A 45 11.35 -3.36 7.66
C SER A 45 11.92 -1.95 7.82
N SER A 46 12.50 -1.62 8.99
CA SER A 46 13.01 -0.27 9.23
C SER A 46 14.17 0.13 8.31
N PHE A 47 14.99 -0.80 7.81
CA PHE A 47 16.07 -0.51 6.85
C PHE A 47 15.77 -0.94 5.41
N THR A 48 14.66 -1.61 5.17
CA THR A 48 14.24 -1.92 3.80
C THR A 48 13.85 -0.62 3.08
N ALA A 49 14.51 -0.33 1.96
CA ALA A 49 14.37 0.94 1.26
C ALA A 49 13.08 0.99 0.41
N THR A 50 11.92 0.86 1.06
CA THR A 50 10.61 0.98 0.41
C THR A 50 9.80 2.14 0.98
N LYS A 51 9.09 2.84 0.09
CA LYS A 51 8.18 3.93 0.44
C LYS A 51 6.98 3.47 1.29
N ASP A 52 6.58 2.19 1.14
CA ASP A 52 5.40 1.64 1.79
C ASP A 52 5.56 1.53 3.31
N ILE A 53 6.77 1.38 3.80
CA ILE A 53 7.06 1.32 5.23
C ILE A 53 6.81 2.68 5.90
N LEU A 54 7.27 3.77 5.28
CA LEU A 54 6.98 5.12 5.78
C LEU A 54 5.50 5.45 5.68
N PHE A 55 4.85 5.04 4.58
CA PHE A 55 3.40 5.15 4.44
C PHE A 55 2.68 4.44 5.59
N SER A 56 3.04 3.20 5.91
CA SER A 56 2.42 2.42 6.99
C SER A 56 2.56 3.11 8.35
N GLY A 57 3.73 3.67 8.65
CA GLY A 57 3.95 4.46 9.86
C GLY A 57 3.09 5.73 9.92
N LEU A 58 3.01 6.48 8.83
CA LEU A 58 2.15 7.67 8.74
C LEU A 58 0.67 7.29 8.82
N PHE A 59 0.26 6.19 8.20
CA PHE A 59 -1.11 5.69 8.27
C PHE A 59 -1.50 5.30 9.70
N LEU A 60 -0.60 4.69 10.47
CA LEU A 60 -0.81 4.42 11.89
C LEU A 60 -1.09 5.72 12.66
N ILE A 61 -0.32 6.78 12.41
CA ILE A 61 -0.55 8.08 13.06
C ILE A 61 -1.88 8.70 12.59
N LEU A 62 -2.22 8.55 11.31
CA LEU A 62 -3.50 9.01 10.78
C LEU A 62 -4.68 8.35 11.49
N VAL A 63 -4.62 7.03 11.72
CA VAL A 63 -5.64 6.28 12.49
C VAL A 63 -5.74 6.82 13.92
N LEU A 64 -4.62 7.04 14.60
CA LEU A 64 -4.61 7.60 15.95
C LEU A 64 -5.20 9.01 16.01
N LYS A 65 -4.88 9.86 15.04
CA LYS A 65 -5.44 11.21 14.94
C LYS A 65 -6.92 11.22 14.60
N SER A 66 -7.37 10.29 13.77
CA SER A 66 -8.78 10.11 13.46
C SER A 66 -9.56 9.61 14.68
N TYR A 67 -8.95 8.72 15.46
CA TYR A 67 -9.51 8.29 16.75
C TYR A 67 -9.57 9.45 17.75
N GLU A 68 -8.53 10.27 17.87
CA GLU A 68 -8.52 11.49 18.70
C GLU A 68 -9.66 12.43 18.30
N LEU A 69 -9.85 12.65 16.98
CA LEU A 69 -10.94 13.47 16.44
C LEU A 69 -12.32 12.89 16.81
N ALA A 70 -12.50 11.58 16.68
CA ALA A 70 -13.78 10.92 16.97
C ALA A 70 -14.15 10.98 18.48
N MET A 71 -13.14 10.83 19.35
CA MET A 71 -13.36 10.79 20.81
C MET A 71 -13.54 12.18 21.43
N ASP A 72 -12.91 13.21 20.88
CA ASP A 72 -12.99 14.58 21.41
C ASP A 72 -12.96 15.61 20.27
N THR A 73 -14.06 15.62 19.52
CA THR A 73 -14.28 16.49 18.36
C THR A 73 -14.15 17.97 18.69
N ASP A 74 -14.66 18.40 19.85
CA ASP A 74 -14.67 19.82 20.26
C ASP A 74 -13.25 20.33 20.52
N THR A 75 -12.45 19.59 21.29
CA THR A 75 -11.04 19.92 21.55
C THR A 75 -10.19 19.83 20.29
N PHE A 76 -10.47 18.84 19.43
CA PHE A 76 -9.74 18.69 18.18
C PHE A 76 -9.92 19.90 17.26
N PHE A 77 -11.16 20.24 16.96
CA PHE A 77 -11.46 21.38 16.08
C PHE A 77 -11.19 22.75 16.71
N SER A 78 -11.06 22.85 18.02
CA SER A 78 -10.64 24.09 18.69
C SER A 78 -9.15 24.36 18.54
N SER A 79 -8.33 23.35 18.27
CA SER A 79 -6.87 23.45 18.16
C SER A 79 -6.41 23.54 16.70
N LYS A 80 -5.91 24.73 16.30
CA LYS A 80 -5.29 24.90 14.97
C LYS A 80 -4.11 23.93 14.75
N LYS A 81 -3.34 23.63 15.82
CA LYS A 81 -2.20 22.71 15.77
C LYS A 81 -2.64 21.30 15.40
N LYS A 82 -3.73 20.78 15.98
CA LYS A 82 -4.26 19.43 15.67
C LYS A 82 -4.76 19.34 14.23
N ILE A 83 -5.47 20.37 13.76
CA ILE A 83 -5.92 20.45 12.36
C ILE A 83 -4.72 20.44 11.41
N MET A 84 -3.71 21.27 11.66
CA MET A 84 -2.50 21.34 10.84
C MET A 84 -1.75 19.99 10.84
N GLN A 85 -1.57 19.37 12.00
CA GLN A 85 -0.94 18.05 12.09
C GLN A 85 -1.69 17.00 11.25
N TYR A 86 -3.01 16.98 11.31
CA TYR A 86 -3.82 16.06 10.51
C TYR A 86 -3.63 16.28 9.01
N ILE A 87 -3.70 17.53 8.56
CA ILE A 87 -3.50 17.91 7.16
C ILE A 87 -2.12 17.44 6.67
N VAL A 88 -1.06 17.72 7.46
CA VAL A 88 0.31 17.32 7.09
C VAL A 88 0.44 15.80 7.01
N ILE A 89 -0.13 15.06 7.96
CA ILE A 89 -0.06 13.58 7.97
C ILE A 89 -0.78 13.01 6.74
N VAL A 90 -1.98 13.49 6.42
CA VAL A 90 -2.72 13.07 5.22
C VAL A 90 -1.90 13.37 3.96
N PHE A 91 -1.40 14.60 3.80
CA PHE A 91 -0.62 14.99 2.64
C PHE A 91 0.64 14.14 2.48
N LEU A 92 1.42 13.95 3.55
CA LEU A 92 2.61 13.08 3.51
C LEU A 92 2.25 11.64 3.18
N SER A 93 1.15 11.09 3.74
CA SER A 93 0.69 9.75 3.40
C SER A 93 0.40 9.62 1.90
N CYS A 94 -0.23 10.62 1.29
CA CYS A 94 -0.49 10.65 -0.15
C CYS A 94 0.81 10.78 -0.98
N CYS A 95 1.81 11.52 -0.49
CA CYS A 95 3.11 11.64 -1.18
C CYS A 95 3.90 10.34 -1.18
N PHE A 96 3.85 9.56 -0.09
CA PHE A 96 4.56 8.26 -0.02
C PHE A 96 3.83 7.17 -0.80
N ARG A 97 2.50 7.23 -0.88
CA ARG A 97 1.72 6.26 -1.66
C ARG A 97 0.54 6.95 -2.34
N ASN A 98 0.51 6.95 -3.66
CA ASN A 98 -0.54 7.59 -4.45
C ASN A 98 -1.94 7.06 -4.10
N THR A 99 -2.05 5.77 -3.73
CA THR A 99 -3.31 5.18 -3.28
C THR A 99 -3.81 5.74 -1.94
N GLY A 100 -2.98 6.43 -1.17
CA GLY A 100 -3.35 7.10 0.08
C GLY A 100 -4.47 8.11 -0.11
N ILE A 101 -4.55 8.77 -1.28
CA ILE A 101 -5.62 9.72 -1.58
C ILE A 101 -7.00 9.04 -1.59
N TYR A 102 -7.12 7.84 -2.16
CA TYR A 102 -8.40 7.11 -2.21
C TYR A 102 -8.88 6.71 -0.83
N VAL A 103 -7.97 6.26 0.04
CA VAL A 103 -8.29 6.00 1.45
C VAL A 103 -8.80 7.26 2.12
N PHE A 104 -8.14 8.39 1.89
CA PHE A 104 -8.56 9.67 2.45
C PHE A 104 -9.92 10.11 1.90
N LEU A 105 -10.17 9.97 0.59
CA LEU A 105 -11.48 10.28 -0.01
C LEU A 105 -12.61 9.45 0.61
N CYS A 106 -12.37 8.17 0.89
CA CYS A 106 -13.34 7.32 1.61
C CYS A 106 -13.60 7.78 3.06
N MET A 107 -12.64 8.47 3.69
CA MET A 107 -12.80 9.02 5.04
C MET A 107 -13.61 10.33 5.06
N ILE A 108 -13.72 11.05 3.94
CA ILE A 108 -14.38 12.37 3.88
C ILE A 108 -15.80 12.39 4.46
N PRO A 109 -16.71 11.47 4.11
CA PRO A 109 -18.06 11.47 4.67
C PRO A 109 -18.08 11.40 6.21
N PHE A 110 -17.19 10.58 6.77
CA PHE A 110 -17.05 10.42 8.22
C PHE A 110 -16.48 11.68 8.88
N LEU A 111 -15.45 12.29 8.29
CA LEU A 111 -14.85 13.53 8.78
C LEU A 111 -15.85 14.68 8.76
N MET A 112 -16.63 14.80 7.70
CA MET A 112 -17.67 15.82 7.59
C MET A 112 -18.81 15.57 8.58
N PHE A 113 -19.23 14.32 8.79
CA PHE A 113 -20.24 13.95 9.78
C PHE A 113 -19.78 14.28 11.20
N LEU A 114 -18.57 13.88 11.58
CA LEU A 114 -17.99 14.20 12.90
C LEU A 114 -17.81 15.70 13.07
N GLY A 115 -17.32 16.39 12.05
CA GLY A 115 -17.06 17.82 12.06
C GLY A 115 -18.26 18.72 11.79
N ARG A 116 -19.50 18.19 11.72
CA ARG A 116 -20.69 18.95 11.31
C ARG A 116 -20.92 20.24 12.10
N ARG A 117 -20.62 20.24 13.40
CA ARG A 117 -20.69 21.42 14.25
C ARG A 117 -19.61 22.46 13.89
N TYR A 118 -18.48 22.03 13.38
CA TYR A 118 -17.31 22.83 12.97
C TYR A 118 -17.12 22.79 11.46
N TRP A 119 -18.18 22.79 10.67
CA TRP A 119 -18.19 22.48 9.26
C TRP A 119 -17.14 23.25 8.44
N LYS A 120 -16.87 24.55 8.74
CA LYS A 120 -15.82 25.33 8.06
C LYS A 120 -14.42 24.76 8.30
N ARG A 121 -14.14 24.29 9.52
CA ARG A 121 -12.84 23.69 9.88
C ARG A 121 -12.75 22.26 9.35
N ALA A 122 -13.85 21.52 9.34
CA ALA A 122 -13.94 20.20 8.72
C ALA A 122 -13.73 20.30 7.20
N LEU A 123 -14.31 21.32 6.56
CA LEU A 123 -14.06 21.57 5.13
C LEU A 123 -12.59 21.89 4.86
N LEU A 124 -11.94 22.70 5.69
CA LEU A 124 -10.49 22.95 5.57
C LEU A 124 -9.68 21.66 5.75
N LEU A 125 -10.05 20.80 6.73
CA LEU A 125 -9.38 19.54 6.99
C LEU A 125 -9.43 18.60 5.78
N VAL A 126 -10.50 18.67 4.99
CA VAL A 126 -10.71 17.85 3.80
C VAL A 126 -10.10 18.49 2.55
N MET A 127 -10.41 19.75 2.29
CA MET A 127 -10.03 20.41 1.04
C MET A 127 -8.55 20.69 0.92
N VAL A 128 -7.89 21.06 2.03
CA VAL A 128 -6.47 21.43 1.97
C VAL A 128 -5.58 20.26 1.55
N PRO A 129 -5.69 19.05 2.13
CA PRO A 129 -4.90 17.91 1.65
C PRO A 129 -5.17 17.56 0.18
N VAL A 130 -6.43 17.60 -0.26
CA VAL A 130 -6.80 17.31 -1.66
C VAL A 130 -6.17 18.33 -2.61
N LEU A 131 -6.25 19.63 -2.28
CA LEU A 131 -5.64 20.68 -3.08
C LEU A 131 -4.10 20.56 -3.11
N LEU A 132 -3.48 20.33 -1.96
CA LEU A 132 -2.02 20.12 -1.89
C LEU A 132 -1.58 18.92 -2.72
N TRP A 133 -2.32 17.82 -2.67
CA TRP A 133 -2.03 16.64 -3.46
C TRP A 133 -2.23 16.91 -4.96
N GLY A 134 -3.27 17.66 -5.34
CA GLY A 134 -3.48 18.08 -6.74
C GLY A 134 -2.36 18.98 -7.27
N VAL A 135 -1.87 19.93 -6.44
CA VAL A 135 -0.69 20.75 -6.78
C VAL A 135 0.56 19.90 -6.91
N TYR A 136 0.74 18.94 -6.00
CA TYR A 136 1.89 18.04 -6.00
C TYR A 136 1.91 17.14 -7.25
N THR A 137 0.81 16.47 -7.57
CA THR A 137 0.73 15.53 -8.73
C THR A 137 0.51 16.21 -10.08
N GLY A 138 0.10 17.48 -10.08
CA GLY A 138 -0.07 18.28 -11.29
C GLY A 138 1.15 19.20 -11.54
N PRO A 139 1.08 20.49 -11.17
CA PRO A 139 2.12 21.46 -11.50
C PRO A 139 3.52 21.09 -11.01
N PHE A 140 3.65 20.49 -9.83
CA PHE A 140 4.96 20.13 -9.29
C PHE A 140 5.60 18.98 -10.07
N TYR A 141 4.84 17.93 -10.42
CA TYR A 141 5.34 16.82 -11.25
C TYR A 141 5.73 17.33 -12.63
N GLN A 142 4.93 18.19 -13.25
CA GLN A 142 5.24 18.79 -14.54
C GLN A 142 6.52 19.65 -14.49
N ALA A 143 6.69 20.45 -13.44
CA ALA A 143 7.88 21.32 -13.29
C ALA A 143 9.19 20.54 -13.11
N LEU A 144 9.13 19.31 -12.60
CA LEU A 144 10.29 18.45 -12.37
C LEU A 144 10.41 17.31 -13.39
N ASP A 145 9.54 17.30 -14.42
CA ASP A 145 9.50 16.24 -15.44
C ASP A 145 9.40 14.83 -14.82
N ILE A 146 8.56 14.71 -13.77
CA ILE A 146 8.33 13.44 -13.09
C ILE A 146 7.22 12.70 -13.82
N GLU A 147 7.53 11.49 -14.29
CA GLU A 147 6.54 10.60 -14.88
C GLU A 147 5.49 10.15 -13.86
N LYS A 148 4.24 10.15 -14.28
CA LYS A 148 3.16 9.59 -13.45
C LYS A 148 3.29 8.07 -13.41
N GLY A 149 3.03 7.49 -12.24
CA GLY A 149 2.97 6.03 -12.12
C GLY A 149 1.89 5.42 -13.01
N SER A 150 2.09 4.16 -13.40
CA SER A 150 1.16 3.40 -14.24
C SER A 150 -0.27 3.38 -13.65
N SER A 151 -1.26 3.61 -14.49
CA SER A 151 -2.68 3.43 -14.14
C SER A 151 -3.00 1.98 -13.76
N GLY A 152 -2.23 1.02 -14.26
CA GLY A 152 -2.32 -0.40 -13.94
C GLY A 152 -2.20 -0.72 -12.44
N GLU A 153 -1.47 0.11 -11.66
CA GLU A 153 -1.35 -0.08 -10.20
C GLU A 153 -2.71 0.03 -9.49
N ILE A 154 -3.59 0.92 -9.94
CA ILE A 154 -4.92 1.15 -9.35
C ILE A 154 -5.90 0.09 -9.83
N LEU A 155 -5.70 -0.41 -11.03
CA LEU A 155 -6.60 -1.32 -11.73
C LEU A 155 -6.27 -2.80 -11.51
N SER A 156 -5.34 -3.14 -10.61
CA SER A 156 -4.93 -4.53 -10.33
C SER A 156 -6.11 -5.46 -10.07
N VAL A 157 -7.07 -5.05 -9.24
CA VAL A 157 -8.26 -5.87 -8.94
C VAL A 157 -9.16 -6.02 -10.16
N PRO A 158 -9.59 -4.95 -10.87
CA PRO A 158 -10.34 -5.09 -12.11
C PRO A 158 -9.68 -5.99 -13.15
N MET A 159 -8.38 -5.86 -13.36
CA MET A 159 -7.63 -6.69 -14.31
C MET A 159 -7.66 -8.17 -13.92
N GLN A 160 -7.44 -8.49 -12.67
CA GLN A 160 -7.52 -9.86 -12.14
C GLN A 160 -8.93 -10.44 -12.31
N GLN A 161 -9.96 -9.64 -12.11
CA GLN A 161 -11.36 -10.04 -12.28
C GLN A 161 -11.69 -10.36 -13.74
N ILE A 162 -11.31 -9.49 -14.67
CA ILE A 162 -11.50 -9.70 -16.11
C ILE A 162 -10.74 -10.95 -16.57
N SER A 163 -9.45 -11.04 -16.24
CA SER A 163 -8.58 -12.16 -16.66
C SER A 163 -9.14 -13.50 -16.18
N ARG A 164 -9.54 -13.58 -14.90
CA ARG A 164 -10.15 -14.82 -14.36
C ARG A 164 -11.43 -15.18 -15.08
N ALA A 165 -12.33 -14.20 -15.30
CA ALA A 165 -13.60 -14.44 -15.96
C ALA A 165 -13.41 -15.00 -17.36
N ILE A 166 -12.47 -14.46 -18.14
CA ILE A 166 -12.15 -14.95 -19.50
C ILE A 166 -11.59 -16.36 -19.45
N LEU A 167 -10.68 -16.67 -18.52
CA LEU A 167 -10.04 -17.99 -18.43
C LEU A 167 -10.94 -19.07 -17.88
N GLU A 168 -11.77 -18.78 -16.88
CA GLU A 168 -12.62 -19.78 -16.23
C GLU A 168 -14.02 -19.91 -16.84
N GLU A 169 -14.58 -18.82 -17.34
CA GLU A 169 -15.96 -18.75 -17.81
C GLU A 169 -16.08 -18.13 -19.21
N GLY A 170 -15.02 -18.20 -20.02
CA GLY A 170 -14.98 -17.57 -21.35
C GLY A 170 -16.07 -18.05 -22.31
N ASP A 171 -16.60 -19.26 -22.13
CA ASP A 171 -17.74 -19.79 -22.91
C ASP A 171 -19.05 -18.98 -22.70
N LYS A 172 -19.14 -18.22 -21.61
CA LYS A 172 -20.29 -17.37 -21.29
C LYS A 172 -20.15 -15.94 -21.85
N LEU A 173 -18.98 -15.61 -22.39
CA LEU A 173 -18.65 -14.28 -22.89
C LEU A 173 -18.67 -14.27 -24.42
N ASP A 174 -19.23 -13.19 -24.99
CA ASP A 174 -19.15 -12.91 -26.41
C ASP A 174 -17.70 -12.68 -26.84
N GLU A 175 -17.34 -13.12 -28.05
CA GLU A 175 -15.98 -12.94 -28.58
C GLU A 175 -15.59 -11.45 -28.63
N GLU A 176 -16.53 -10.57 -28.93
CA GLU A 176 -16.30 -9.11 -28.94
C GLU A 176 -15.78 -8.59 -27.59
N LEU A 177 -16.32 -9.12 -26.46
CA LEU A 177 -15.84 -8.73 -25.11
C LEU A 177 -14.43 -9.24 -24.82
N LYS A 178 -14.05 -10.41 -25.36
CA LYS A 178 -12.70 -10.94 -25.21
C LYS A 178 -11.70 -10.14 -26.04
N GLU A 179 -12.04 -9.81 -27.28
CA GLU A 179 -11.22 -8.97 -28.14
C GLU A 179 -11.04 -7.57 -27.52
N GLU A 180 -12.13 -6.97 -26.99
CA GLU A 180 -12.06 -5.69 -26.28
C GLU A 180 -11.16 -5.79 -25.03
N ALA A 181 -11.23 -6.89 -24.28
CA ALA A 181 -10.38 -7.12 -23.11
C ALA A 181 -8.89 -7.25 -23.48
N GLU A 182 -8.57 -7.88 -24.63
CA GLU A 182 -7.20 -8.04 -25.10
C GLU A 182 -6.54 -6.70 -25.47
N ILE A 183 -7.33 -5.70 -25.89
CA ILE A 183 -6.83 -4.34 -26.15
C ILE A 183 -6.27 -3.72 -24.86
N TYR A 184 -6.93 -3.89 -23.73
CA TYR A 184 -6.51 -3.33 -22.44
C TYR A 184 -5.55 -4.26 -21.69
N ILE A 185 -5.77 -5.57 -21.76
CA ILE A 185 -5.05 -6.59 -20.99
C ILE A 185 -4.52 -7.69 -21.92
N PRO A 186 -3.53 -7.41 -22.80
CA PRO A 186 -3.02 -8.41 -23.74
C PRO A 186 -2.40 -9.63 -23.05
N GLY A 187 -2.02 -9.50 -21.78
CA GLY A 187 -1.44 -10.59 -20.98
C GLY A 187 -2.43 -11.27 -20.03
N TYR A 188 -3.76 -11.21 -20.26
CA TYR A 188 -4.75 -11.83 -19.36
C TYR A 188 -4.51 -13.33 -19.14
N ALA A 189 -3.88 -14.02 -20.09
CA ALA A 189 -3.50 -15.44 -19.97
C ALA A 189 -2.44 -15.69 -18.87
N SER A 190 -1.68 -14.67 -18.49
CA SER A 190 -0.71 -14.75 -17.39
C SER A 190 -1.34 -14.63 -15.99
N TYR A 191 -2.66 -14.70 -15.91
CA TYR A 191 -3.39 -14.61 -14.65
C TYR A 191 -2.85 -15.58 -13.59
N ALA A 192 -2.54 -15.04 -12.42
CA ALA A 192 -2.18 -15.80 -11.23
C ALA A 192 -3.09 -15.38 -10.06
N PRO A 193 -3.79 -16.30 -9.39
CA PRO A 193 -4.85 -15.96 -8.42
C PRO A 193 -4.42 -15.05 -7.26
N ARG A 194 -3.15 -15.18 -6.84
CA ARG A 194 -2.61 -14.51 -5.64
C ARG A 194 -1.63 -13.38 -5.96
N VAL A 195 -1.27 -13.18 -7.23
CA VAL A 195 -0.27 -12.21 -7.67
C VAL A 195 -0.80 -11.43 -8.86
N ALA A 196 -0.92 -10.11 -8.72
CA ALA A 196 -1.44 -9.26 -9.79
C ALA A 196 -0.38 -8.85 -10.83
N ASP A 197 0.90 -8.89 -10.47
CA ASP A 197 2.00 -8.34 -11.28
C ASP A 197 2.08 -8.94 -12.69
N PRO A 198 1.94 -10.26 -12.93
CA PRO A 198 2.04 -10.81 -14.28
C PRO A 198 1.02 -10.24 -15.28
N VAL A 199 -0.19 -9.90 -14.81
CA VAL A 199 -1.23 -9.29 -15.65
C VAL A 199 -1.03 -7.76 -15.72
N LYS A 200 -0.69 -7.16 -14.59
CA LYS A 200 -0.48 -5.71 -14.47
C LYS A 200 0.68 -5.21 -15.36
N ASP A 201 1.76 -5.99 -15.44
CA ASP A 201 2.95 -5.62 -16.22
C ASP A 201 2.68 -5.57 -17.72
N THR A 202 1.63 -6.25 -18.19
CA THR A 202 1.22 -6.25 -19.59
C THR A 202 0.08 -5.26 -19.88
N PHE A 203 -0.40 -4.51 -18.88
CA PHE A 203 -1.52 -3.60 -19.03
C PHE A 203 -1.22 -2.47 -20.01
N ASN A 204 -2.14 -2.25 -20.96
CA ASN A 204 -2.02 -1.20 -21.96
C ASN A 204 -2.51 0.14 -21.37
N ASN A 205 -1.57 0.86 -20.72
CA ASN A 205 -1.87 2.16 -20.14
C ASN A 205 -2.35 3.17 -21.16
N GLN A 206 -1.83 3.11 -22.41
CA GLN A 206 -2.24 4.05 -23.46
C GLN A 206 -3.70 3.83 -23.86
N ALA A 207 -4.12 2.60 -24.11
CA ALA A 207 -5.51 2.29 -24.43
C ALA A 207 -6.47 2.73 -23.31
N PHE A 208 -6.05 2.54 -22.03
CA PHE A 208 -6.83 3.02 -20.89
C PHE A 208 -6.90 4.56 -20.82
N GLU A 209 -5.82 5.27 -21.08
CA GLU A 209 -5.81 6.74 -21.06
C GLU A 209 -6.64 7.33 -22.20
N GLU A 210 -6.70 6.67 -23.35
CA GLU A 210 -7.52 7.06 -24.49
C GLU A 210 -9.02 6.83 -24.23
N ASP A 211 -9.40 5.71 -23.61
CA ASP A 211 -10.79 5.39 -23.27
C ASP A 211 -10.95 4.70 -21.90
N PRO A 212 -10.85 5.44 -20.80
CA PRO A 212 -11.06 4.89 -19.46
C PRO A 212 -12.53 4.47 -19.20
N VAL A 213 -13.48 5.08 -19.91
CA VAL A 213 -14.92 4.75 -19.78
C VAL A 213 -15.21 3.42 -20.45
N GLY A 214 -14.61 3.15 -21.60
CA GLY A 214 -14.67 1.84 -22.28
C GLY A 214 -14.17 0.72 -21.36
N PHE A 215 -13.01 0.87 -20.73
CA PHE A 215 -12.49 -0.11 -19.77
C PHE A 215 -13.46 -0.37 -18.61
N VAL A 216 -14.02 0.67 -18.00
CA VAL A 216 -15.00 0.50 -16.89
C VAL A 216 -16.29 -0.17 -17.39
N SER A 217 -16.75 0.17 -18.60
CA SER A 217 -17.90 -0.49 -19.22
C SER A 217 -17.65 -1.97 -19.48
N LEU A 218 -16.48 -2.29 -20.06
CA LEU A 218 -16.03 -3.68 -20.27
C LEU A 218 -15.99 -4.45 -18.96
N TRP A 219 -15.33 -3.90 -17.94
CA TRP A 219 -15.28 -4.50 -16.60
C TRP A 219 -16.67 -4.78 -16.03
N ALA A 220 -17.61 -3.84 -16.16
CA ALA A 220 -18.97 -4.01 -15.69
C ALA A 220 -19.73 -5.09 -16.47
N LYS A 221 -19.63 -5.11 -17.81
CA LYS A 221 -20.31 -6.09 -18.68
C LYS A 221 -19.84 -7.53 -18.35
N ILE A 222 -18.52 -7.75 -18.28
CA ILE A 222 -17.95 -9.06 -17.94
C ILE A 222 -18.34 -9.45 -16.51
N GLY A 223 -18.30 -8.50 -15.55
CA GLY A 223 -18.67 -8.75 -14.16
C GLY A 223 -20.14 -9.16 -13.97
N LEU A 224 -21.04 -8.57 -14.75
CA LEU A 224 -22.47 -8.95 -14.77
C LEU A 224 -22.68 -10.36 -15.35
N SER A 225 -21.87 -10.75 -16.33
CA SER A 225 -21.94 -12.08 -16.95
C SER A 225 -21.28 -13.16 -16.07
N CYS A 226 -20.19 -12.83 -15.37
CA CYS A 226 -19.38 -13.77 -14.58
C CYS A 226 -19.15 -13.29 -13.13
N PRO A 227 -20.21 -13.02 -12.33
CA PRO A 227 -20.06 -12.40 -11.00
C PRO A 227 -19.31 -13.30 -10.01
N ALA A 228 -19.43 -14.63 -10.15
CA ALA A 228 -18.74 -15.56 -9.27
C ALA A 228 -17.22 -15.50 -9.44
N SER A 229 -16.71 -15.40 -10.68
CA SER A 229 -15.29 -15.26 -10.98
C SER A 229 -14.74 -13.94 -10.44
N TYR A 230 -15.51 -12.85 -10.48
CA TYR A 230 -15.13 -11.56 -9.91
C TYR A 230 -14.95 -11.61 -8.40
N VAL A 231 -15.92 -12.22 -7.70
CA VAL A 231 -15.83 -12.38 -6.24
C VAL A 231 -14.63 -13.27 -5.87
N LYS A 232 -14.44 -14.39 -6.57
CA LYS A 232 -13.31 -15.30 -6.32
C LYS A 232 -11.98 -14.61 -6.58
N ALA A 233 -11.82 -13.89 -7.70
CA ALA A 233 -10.60 -13.15 -8.00
C ALA A 233 -10.24 -12.16 -6.88
N PHE A 234 -11.21 -11.40 -6.39
CA PHE A 234 -11.02 -10.47 -5.28
C PHE A 234 -10.62 -11.19 -3.99
N LEU A 235 -11.32 -12.26 -3.62
CA LEU A 235 -11.04 -13.00 -2.39
C LEU A 235 -9.67 -13.68 -2.43
N GLU A 236 -9.30 -14.28 -3.56
CA GLU A 236 -8.01 -14.97 -3.70
C GLU A 236 -6.84 -14.00 -3.73
N LEU A 237 -6.97 -12.87 -4.43
CA LEU A 237 -5.93 -11.83 -4.44
C LEU A 237 -5.70 -11.25 -3.04
N ASN A 238 -6.72 -11.18 -2.22
CA ASN A 238 -6.66 -10.67 -0.86
C ASN A 238 -6.57 -11.75 0.22
N LEU A 239 -6.30 -13.00 -0.15
CA LEU A 239 -6.35 -14.15 0.75
C LEU A 239 -5.47 -13.97 1.98
N GLY A 240 -4.28 -13.38 1.84
CA GLY A 240 -3.34 -13.13 2.93
C GLY A 240 -3.84 -12.16 4.01
N PHE A 241 -4.89 -11.36 3.75
CA PHE A 241 -5.45 -10.43 4.73
C PHE A 241 -6.54 -11.04 5.62
N TRP A 242 -7.17 -12.13 5.18
CA TRP A 242 -8.32 -12.69 5.90
C TRP A 242 -8.24 -14.19 6.19
N TRP A 243 -7.29 -14.92 5.58
CA TRP A 243 -7.09 -16.34 5.81
C TRP A 243 -5.81 -16.62 6.60
N PRO A 244 -5.88 -16.91 7.90
CA PRO A 244 -4.70 -17.04 8.75
C PRO A 244 -3.83 -18.27 8.48
N ALA A 245 -4.38 -19.29 7.80
CA ALA A 245 -3.67 -20.52 7.45
C ALA A 245 -3.21 -20.51 5.98
N MET A 246 -2.90 -19.34 5.42
CA MET A 246 -2.41 -19.24 4.07
C MET A 246 -0.95 -19.68 4.01
N ASP A 247 -0.67 -20.74 3.27
CA ASP A 247 0.67 -21.13 2.89
C ASP A 247 1.10 -20.35 1.64
N PHE A 248 2.21 -19.66 1.72
CA PHE A 248 2.82 -19.05 0.54
C PHE A 248 3.55 -20.14 -0.25
N PRO A 249 3.38 -20.18 -1.59
CA PRO A 249 4.00 -21.20 -2.43
C PRO A 249 5.53 -21.14 -2.41
N ASP A 250 6.10 -20.01 -2.05
CA ASP A 250 7.54 -19.82 -1.89
C ASP A 250 7.82 -19.10 -0.56
N PRO A 251 7.91 -19.85 0.55
CA PRO A 251 8.17 -19.28 1.87
C PRO A 251 9.50 -18.50 1.93
N GLY A 252 10.49 -18.87 1.12
CA GLY A 252 11.78 -18.18 1.08
C GLY A 252 11.70 -16.73 0.57
N THR A 253 10.71 -16.41 -0.24
CA THR A 253 10.59 -15.07 -0.86
C THR A 253 9.99 -14.04 0.10
N TYR A 254 9.10 -14.46 1.01
CA TYR A 254 8.35 -13.55 1.87
C TYR A 254 8.77 -13.57 3.35
N LEU A 255 9.34 -14.66 3.81
CA LEU A 255 9.83 -14.80 5.18
C LEU A 255 11.32 -14.45 5.31
N ALA A 256 12.11 -14.66 4.26
CA ALA A 256 13.48 -14.22 4.21
C ALA A 256 13.59 -12.78 3.71
N PHE A 257 13.30 -11.81 4.57
CA PHE A 257 13.54 -10.38 4.28
C PHE A 257 14.99 -10.08 3.90
N ILE A 258 15.91 -10.95 4.29
CA ILE A 258 17.31 -10.93 3.90
C ILE A 258 17.66 -12.34 3.48
N PRO A 259 17.72 -12.66 2.19
CA PRO A 259 18.24 -13.95 1.75
C PRO A 259 19.70 -14.04 2.15
N TYR A 260 19.98 -14.82 3.18
CA TYR A 260 21.34 -15.16 3.58
C TYR A 260 21.81 -16.29 2.67
N ARG A 261 22.34 -15.95 1.50
CA ARG A 261 22.97 -16.92 0.63
C ARG A 261 24.50 -16.78 0.76
N ASN A 262 25.22 -17.90 0.64
CA ASN A 262 26.69 -17.88 0.68
C ASN A 262 27.22 -16.97 -0.43
N ALA A 263 28.12 -16.09 -0.08
CA ALA A 263 28.69 -15.06 -0.98
C ALA A 263 29.36 -15.65 -2.24
N ASP A 264 29.67 -16.93 -2.23
CA ASP A 264 30.42 -17.60 -3.32
C ASP A 264 29.59 -17.90 -4.58
N THR A 265 28.26 -17.65 -4.56
CA THR A 265 27.36 -18.10 -5.64
C THR A 265 26.37 -17.06 -6.16
N GLU A 266 26.37 -15.81 -5.70
CA GLU A 266 25.33 -14.87 -6.10
C GLU A 266 25.80 -13.68 -6.94
N GLN A 267 25.19 -13.62 -8.12
CA GLN A 267 25.08 -12.39 -8.88
C GLN A 267 24.02 -11.50 -8.23
N VAL A 268 24.42 -10.40 -7.62
CA VAL A 268 23.52 -9.37 -7.09
C VAL A 268 23.30 -8.32 -8.17
N GLY A 269 22.41 -8.63 -9.11
CA GLY A 269 22.00 -7.73 -10.18
C GLY A 269 22.99 -7.68 -11.35
N GLU A 270 22.46 -7.69 -12.56
CA GLU A 270 23.20 -7.31 -13.77
C GLU A 270 23.08 -5.80 -13.94
N ILE A 271 24.13 -5.08 -13.61
CA ILE A 271 24.34 -3.76 -14.22
C ILE A 271 24.84 -4.07 -15.65
N PRO A 272 24.27 -3.50 -16.72
CA PRO A 272 24.70 -3.78 -18.08
C PRO A 272 26.21 -3.58 -18.22
N GLY A 273 26.95 -4.70 -18.35
CA GLY A 273 28.41 -4.73 -18.53
C GLY A 273 29.26 -5.03 -17.31
N GLU A 274 28.67 -5.23 -16.12
CA GLU A 274 29.44 -5.52 -14.90
C GLU A 274 28.70 -6.48 -13.98
N THR A 275 29.38 -7.55 -13.55
CA THR A 275 28.87 -8.47 -12.53
C THR A 275 29.39 -8.02 -11.17
N VAL A 276 28.50 -7.52 -10.30
CA VAL A 276 28.89 -7.05 -8.98
C VAL A 276 28.74 -8.19 -7.97
N TYR A 277 29.84 -8.60 -7.35
CA TYR A 277 29.87 -9.55 -6.25
C TYR A 277 29.91 -8.79 -4.93
N ILE A 278 29.00 -9.08 -4.01
CA ILE A 278 29.02 -8.52 -2.65
C ILE A 278 29.51 -9.59 -1.70
N GLU A 279 30.74 -9.44 -1.19
CA GLU A 279 31.23 -10.23 -0.09
C GLU A 279 30.61 -9.75 1.21
N ARG A 280 30.01 -10.66 1.93
CA ARG A 280 29.22 -10.36 3.11
C ARG A 280 29.88 -10.89 4.37
N GLN A 281 30.13 -10.02 5.34
CA GLN A 281 30.61 -10.38 6.66
C GLN A 281 29.63 -9.91 7.72
N SER A 282 29.14 -10.82 8.55
CA SER A 282 28.34 -10.47 9.71
C SER A 282 29.23 -10.01 10.85
N LEU A 283 28.91 -8.84 11.42
CA LEU A 283 29.56 -8.33 12.63
C LEU A 283 29.05 -9.03 13.90
N LEU A 284 27.90 -9.72 13.82
CA LEU A 284 27.24 -10.39 14.94
C LEU A 284 26.70 -11.76 14.52
N PRO A 285 27.58 -12.77 14.28
CA PRO A 285 27.18 -14.08 13.75
C PRO A 285 26.12 -14.82 14.59
N ALA A 286 26.18 -14.66 15.92
CA ALA A 286 25.21 -15.30 16.81
C ALA A 286 23.79 -14.69 16.66
N LEU A 287 23.71 -13.37 16.46
CA LEU A 287 22.43 -12.69 16.21
C LEU A 287 21.90 -13.02 14.82
N GLU A 288 22.78 -13.13 13.86
CA GLU A 288 22.46 -13.58 12.50
C GLU A 288 21.88 -14.98 12.51
N GLY A 289 22.51 -15.94 13.18
CA GLY A 289 22.00 -17.30 13.32
C GLY A 289 20.63 -17.35 13.98
N PHE A 290 20.40 -16.54 15.01
CA PHE A 290 19.09 -16.41 15.63
C PHE A 290 18.03 -15.93 14.63
N TYR A 291 18.31 -14.89 13.84
CA TYR A 291 17.36 -14.40 12.82
C TYR A 291 17.11 -15.42 11.70
N GLN A 292 18.12 -16.16 11.29
CA GLN A 292 17.96 -17.22 10.28
C GLN A 292 17.07 -18.38 10.75
N GLU A 293 17.07 -18.66 12.05
CA GLU A 293 16.30 -19.77 12.63
C GLU A 293 14.83 -19.38 12.90
N TYR A 294 14.55 -18.09 13.18
CA TYR A 294 13.25 -17.64 13.65
C TYR A 294 12.54 -16.63 12.71
N THR A 295 13.09 -16.33 11.54
CA THR A 295 12.44 -15.52 10.49
C THR A 295 12.27 -16.27 9.19
#